data_5c601b9cba8b23959761ecaec760c831
#
_entry.id   5c601b9cba8b23959761ecaec760c831
#
_cell.length_a   1.000
_cell.length_b   1.000
_cell.length_c   1.000
_cell.angle_alpha   90.00
_cell.angle_beta   90.00
_cell.angle_gamma   90.00
#
_symmetry.space_group_name_H-M   'P 1'
#
loop_
_entity.id
_entity.type
_entity.pdbx_description
1 polymer ?
#
loop_
_entity_poly.entity_id
_entity_poly.type
_entity_poly.pdbx_seq_one_letter_code
_entity_poly.pdbx_strand_id
1 'polypeptide(L)'
;MRRFVIGDIHGCAKALRSLIEIIDPRPDDELVFLGDYVDRGPDSRNCVDQLIALKERCRLVTLRGNHEIMLMGVAFGGLNSKAWLASGGLATVSSYGGSLKKLSLIHI
;
A
#
# COMPACT_ATOMS: atom_id res chain seq x y z
N MET A 1 1.33 -16.88 19.44
CA MET A 1 1.51 -15.71 18.56
C MET A 1 2.45 -16.03 17.41
N ARG A 2 2.08 -15.68 16.21
CA ARG A 2 2.93 -15.81 15.03
C ARG A 2 3.32 -14.40 14.56
N ARG A 3 4.48 -14.29 13.93
CA ARG A 3 4.91 -13.03 13.32
C ARG A 3 5.31 -13.29 11.87
N PHE A 4 4.76 -12.49 10.96
CA PHE A 4 5.07 -12.57 9.54
C PHE A 4 5.62 -11.23 9.07
N VAL A 5 6.64 -11.30 8.21
CA VAL A 5 7.23 -10.11 7.57
C VAL A 5 6.97 -10.22 6.08
N ILE A 6 6.34 -9.20 5.50
CA ILE A 6 5.95 -9.18 4.10
C ILE A 6 6.69 -8.05 3.38
N GLY A 7 7.29 -8.38 2.24
CA GLY A 7 8.00 -7.42 1.41
C GLY A 7 7.10 -6.62 0.48
N ASP A 8 7.68 -6.12 -0.62
CA ASP A 8 7.00 -5.24 -1.56
C ASP A 8 5.73 -5.85 -2.15
N ILE A 9 4.68 -5.04 -2.22
CA ILE A 9 3.37 -5.44 -2.75
C ILE A 9 3.11 -4.80 -4.11
N HIS A 10 3.45 -3.52 -4.25
CA HIS A 10 3.34 -2.75 -5.50
C HIS A 10 2.02 -2.96 -6.24
N GLY A 11 0.90 -2.70 -5.55
CA GLY A 11 -0.42 -2.74 -6.19
C GLY A 11 -0.92 -4.12 -6.60
N CYS A 12 -0.27 -5.20 -6.20
CA CYS A 12 -0.65 -6.57 -6.52
C CYS A 12 -1.74 -7.08 -5.57
N ALA A 13 -2.96 -6.58 -5.74
CA ALA A 13 -4.07 -6.82 -4.81
C ALA A 13 -4.48 -8.29 -4.73
N LYS A 14 -4.46 -9.01 -5.85
CA LYS A 14 -4.83 -10.44 -5.88
C LYS A 14 -3.81 -11.28 -5.12
N ALA A 15 -2.51 -11.01 -5.31
CA ALA A 15 -1.45 -11.71 -4.61
C ALA A 15 -1.53 -11.43 -3.10
N LEU A 16 -1.78 -10.19 -2.71
CA LEU A 16 -1.95 -9.81 -1.31
C LEU A 16 -3.14 -10.55 -0.69
N ARG A 17 -4.27 -10.58 -1.38
CA ARG A 17 -5.45 -11.30 -0.90
C ARG A 17 -5.17 -12.78 -0.68
N SER A 18 -4.52 -13.43 -1.65
CA SER A 18 -4.14 -14.84 -1.55
C SER A 18 -3.22 -15.10 -0.38
N LEU A 19 -2.24 -14.22 -0.16
CA LEU A 19 -1.31 -14.33 0.96
C LEU A 19 -2.05 -14.23 2.31
N ILE A 20 -2.95 -13.26 2.43
CA ILE A 20 -3.75 -13.08 3.65
C ILE A 20 -4.62 -14.30 3.92
N GLU A 21 -5.23 -14.87 2.88
CA GLU A 21 -6.03 -16.10 3.01
C GLU A 21 -5.20 -17.28 3.51
N ILE A 22 -3.98 -17.44 2.99
CA ILE A 22 -3.05 -18.50 3.41
C ILE A 22 -2.63 -18.31 4.87
N ILE A 23 -2.29 -17.10 5.25
CA ILE A 23 -1.87 -16.79 6.63
C ILE A 23 -3.04 -16.94 7.60
N ASP A 24 -4.22 -16.51 7.19
CA ASP A 24 -5.42 -16.46 8.02
C ASP A 24 -5.11 -15.86 9.40
N PRO A 25 -4.83 -14.56 9.47
CA PRO A 25 -4.30 -13.94 10.68
C PRO A 25 -5.28 -14.02 11.85
N ARG A 26 -4.74 -14.37 13.02
CA ARG A 26 -5.48 -14.38 14.30
C ARG A 26 -5.25 -13.06 15.03
N PRO A 27 -6.11 -12.71 16.00
CA PRO A 27 -5.98 -11.44 16.71
C PRO A 27 -4.63 -11.21 17.40
N ASP A 28 -3.96 -12.27 17.84
CA ASP A 28 -2.64 -12.18 18.50
C ASP A 28 -1.45 -12.31 17.53
N ASP A 29 -1.71 -12.56 16.25
CA ASP A 29 -0.65 -12.58 15.24
C ASP A 29 -0.19 -11.15 14.93
N GLU A 30 1.07 -11.01 14.55
CA GLU A 30 1.63 -9.74 14.09
C GLU A 30 2.10 -9.87 12.64
N LEU A 31 1.59 -8.98 11.78
CA LEU A 31 2.02 -8.85 10.40
C LEU A 31 2.79 -7.54 10.24
N VAL A 32 4.02 -7.65 9.76
CA VAL A 32 4.90 -6.49 9.50
C VAL A 32 5.08 -6.36 7.99
N PHE A 33 4.59 -5.25 7.45
CA PHE A 33 4.75 -4.91 6.03
C PHE A 33 5.86 -3.89 5.89
N LEU A 34 6.82 -4.18 5.02
CA LEU A 34 8.06 -3.39 4.93
C LEU A 34 7.94 -2.11 4.11
N GLY A 35 6.81 -1.91 3.44
CA GLY A 35 6.60 -0.74 2.58
C GLY A 35 6.41 -1.11 1.12
N ASP A 36 6.33 -0.09 0.26
CA ASP A 36 6.13 -0.22 -1.17
C ASP A 36 4.84 -0.96 -1.51
N TYR A 37 3.71 -0.43 -0.99
CA TYR A 37 2.37 -0.96 -1.24
C TYR A 37 1.80 -0.46 -2.55
N VAL A 38 2.18 0.73 -2.93
CA VAL A 38 1.66 1.47 -4.08
C VAL A 38 2.64 1.39 -5.25
N ASP A 39 2.17 1.86 -6.40
CA ASP A 39 2.91 2.00 -7.65
C ASP A 39 3.15 0.69 -8.39
N ARG A 40 3.26 0.79 -9.69
CA ARG A 40 3.55 -0.26 -10.68
C ARG A 40 2.42 -1.24 -10.92
N GLY A 41 1.89 -1.88 -9.89
CA GLY A 41 0.86 -2.91 -10.03
C GLY A 41 -0.54 -2.35 -10.32
N PRO A 42 -1.50 -3.23 -10.63
CA PRO A 42 -2.77 -2.81 -11.21
C PRO A 42 -3.76 -2.18 -10.24
N ASP A 43 -3.61 -2.39 -8.94
CA ASP A 43 -4.64 -1.92 -7.99
C ASP A 43 -4.05 -1.54 -6.63
N SER A 44 -3.33 -0.42 -6.60
CA SER A 44 -2.77 0.13 -5.37
C SER A 44 -3.85 0.47 -4.34
N ARG A 45 -4.97 1.01 -4.79
CA ARG A 45 -6.09 1.36 -3.91
C ARG A 45 -6.60 0.13 -3.14
N ASN A 46 -6.82 -0.98 -3.83
CA ASN A 46 -7.29 -2.20 -3.19
C ASN A 46 -6.28 -2.75 -2.19
N CYS A 47 -4.98 -2.68 -2.51
CA CYS A 47 -3.93 -3.07 -1.58
C CYS A 47 -3.99 -2.26 -0.28
N VAL A 48 -4.10 -0.95 -0.38
CA VAL A 48 -4.23 -0.06 0.79
C VAL A 48 -5.49 -0.40 1.58
N ASP A 49 -6.61 -0.60 0.89
CA ASP A 49 -7.88 -0.97 1.54
C ASP A 49 -7.78 -2.30 2.29
N GLN A 50 -7.11 -3.30 1.71
CA GLN A 50 -6.87 -4.58 2.39
C GLN A 50 -6.03 -4.41 3.66
N LEU A 51 -4.99 -3.57 3.61
CA LEU A 51 -4.13 -3.30 4.77
C LEU A 51 -4.92 -2.58 5.87
N ILE A 52 -5.77 -1.63 5.51
CA ILE A 52 -6.63 -0.93 6.47
C ILE A 52 -7.57 -1.94 7.16
N ALA A 53 -8.17 -2.86 6.40
CA ALA A 53 -9.04 -3.89 6.95
C ALA A 53 -8.31 -4.86 7.88
N LEU A 54 -7.03 -5.15 7.62
CA LEU A 54 -6.22 -6.03 8.47
C LEU A 54 -6.02 -5.51 9.88
N LYS A 55 -6.10 -4.20 10.10
CA LYS A 55 -5.97 -3.60 11.44
C LYS A 55 -7.03 -4.13 12.41
N GLU A 56 -8.18 -4.53 11.90
CA GLU A 56 -9.28 -5.07 12.71
C GLU A 56 -9.13 -6.57 13.01
N ARG A 57 -8.20 -7.26 12.33
CA ARG A 57 -8.04 -8.72 12.43
C ARG A 57 -6.85 -9.15 13.26
N CYS A 58 -5.78 -8.36 13.26
CA CYS A 58 -4.51 -8.72 13.89
C CYS A 58 -3.69 -7.47 14.24
N ARG A 59 -2.53 -7.69 14.83
CA ARG A 59 -1.56 -6.62 15.04
C ARG A 59 -0.88 -6.31 13.71
N LEU A 60 -0.99 -5.07 13.26
CA LEU A 60 -0.45 -4.65 11.98
C LEU A 60 0.61 -3.56 12.17
N VAL A 61 1.78 -3.79 11.60
CA VAL A 61 2.85 -2.80 11.50
C VAL A 61 3.09 -2.52 10.02
N THR A 62 2.94 -1.28 9.62
CA THR A 62 3.18 -0.85 8.24
C THR A 62 4.30 0.18 8.21
N LEU A 63 5.41 -0.18 7.60
CA LEU A 63 6.52 0.73 7.37
C LEU A 63 6.33 1.47 6.06
N ARG A 64 7.00 2.61 5.90
CA ARG A 64 6.97 3.39 4.66
C ARG A 64 8.16 3.01 3.81
N GLY A 65 7.90 2.57 2.58
CA GLY A 65 8.93 2.36 1.58
C GLY A 65 9.19 3.62 0.77
N ASN A 66 10.14 3.57 -0.17
CA ASN A 66 10.48 4.70 -1.03
C ASN A 66 9.27 5.22 -1.82
N HIS A 67 8.42 4.31 -2.28
CA HIS A 67 7.26 4.68 -3.08
C HIS A 67 6.19 5.42 -2.26
N GLU A 68 5.97 5.09 -1.00
CA GLU A 68 5.08 5.85 -0.12
C GLU A 68 5.65 7.23 0.17
N ILE A 69 6.95 7.34 0.36
CA ILE A 69 7.63 8.64 0.57
C ILE A 69 7.45 9.52 -0.65
N MET A 70 7.62 8.98 -1.86
CA MET A 70 7.39 9.73 -3.09
C MET A 70 5.94 10.17 -3.23
N LEU A 71 5.00 9.27 -3.00
CA LEU A 71 3.56 9.56 -3.05
C LEU A 71 3.20 10.68 -2.08
N MET A 72 3.65 10.61 -0.85
CA MET A 72 3.35 11.61 0.17
C MET A 72 3.97 12.96 -0.18
N GLY A 73 5.18 12.95 -0.74
CA GLY A 73 5.85 14.17 -1.22
C GLY A 73 5.05 14.87 -2.31
N VAL A 74 4.47 14.11 -3.25
CA VAL A 74 3.62 14.64 -4.32
C VAL A 74 2.27 15.10 -3.77
N ALA A 75 1.62 14.27 -2.94
CA ALA A 75 0.26 14.54 -2.46
C ALA A 75 0.20 15.68 -1.45
N PHE A 76 1.19 15.79 -0.57
CA PHE A 76 1.15 16.71 0.57
C PHE A 76 2.34 17.66 0.65
N GLY A 77 3.49 17.28 0.09
CA GLY A 77 4.74 18.01 0.23
C GLY A 77 5.07 18.96 -0.91
N GLY A 78 4.23 19.06 -1.94
CA GLY A 78 4.43 19.95 -3.08
C GLY A 78 5.56 19.55 -4.03
N LEU A 79 6.03 18.28 -3.96
CA LEU A 79 7.03 17.79 -4.89
C LEU A 79 6.48 17.63 -6.31
N ASN A 80 7.36 17.78 -7.31
CA ASN A 80 6.99 17.54 -8.70
C ASN A 80 6.64 16.07 -8.92
N SER A 81 5.52 15.82 -9.58
CA SER A 81 4.99 14.48 -9.79
C SER A 81 5.71 13.66 -10.86
N LYS A 82 6.52 14.29 -11.73
CA LYS A 82 7.11 13.61 -12.90
C LYS A 82 7.93 12.38 -12.56
N ALA A 83 8.85 12.49 -11.61
CA ALA A 83 9.71 11.38 -11.24
C ALA A 83 8.90 10.22 -10.64
N TRP A 84 7.93 10.52 -9.81
CA TRP A 84 7.06 9.51 -9.22
C TRP A 84 6.19 8.82 -10.27
N LEU A 85 5.56 9.58 -11.16
CA LEU A 85 4.75 9.01 -12.24
C LEU A 85 5.58 8.07 -13.12
N ALA A 86 6.81 8.47 -13.45
CA ALA A 86 7.74 7.65 -14.23
C ALA A 86 8.19 6.38 -13.49
N SER A 87 8.17 6.41 -12.16
CA SER A 87 8.56 5.27 -11.32
C SER A 87 7.40 4.31 -11.01
N GLY A 88 6.25 4.50 -11.66
CA GLY A 88 5.08 3.64 -11.48
C GLY A 88 3.91 4.28 -10.77
N GLY A 89 4.01 5.55 -10.39
CA GLY A 89 2.95 6.29 -9.71
C GLY A 89 1.69 6.49 -10.54
N LEU A 90 1.81 6.43 -11.87
CA LEU A 90 0.65 6.53 -12.76
C LEU A 90 -0.37 5.42 -12.48
N ALA A 91 0.10 4.20 -12.21
CA ALA A 91 -0.79 3.09 -11.85
C ALA A 91 -1.57 3.39 -10.55
N THR A 92 -0.92 4.01 -9.57
CA THR A 92 -1.56 4.42 -8.33
C THR A 92 -2.63 5.49 -8.57
N VAL A 93 -2.30 6.52 -9.34
CA VAL A 93 -3.25 7.58 -9.72
C VAL A 93 -4.48 6.97 -10.42
N SER A 94 -4.25 6.06 -11.36
CA SER A 94 -5.33 5.38 -12.08
C SER A 94 -6.23 4.57 -11.14
N SER A 95 -5.67 3.88 -10.15
CA SER A 95 -6.45 3.08 -9.20
C SER A 95 -7.33 3.95 -8.29
N TYR A 96 -6.97 5.22 -8.09
CA TYR A 96 -7.75 6.20 -7.33
C TYR A 96 -8.61 7.11 -8.21
N GLY A 97 -8.89 6.70 -9.43
CA GLY A 97 -9.81 7.39 -10.33
C GLY A 97 -9.17 8.42 -11.25
N GLY A 98 -7.85 8.41 -11.40
CA GLY A 98 -7.12 9.21 -12.38
C GLY A 98 -6.86 10.66 -11.97
N SER A 99 -7.11 11.06 -10.72
CA SER A 99 -6.90 12.41 -10.23
C SER A 99 -5.87 12.46 -9.11
N LEU A 100 -4.87 13.34 -9.23
CA LEU A 100 -3.89 13.58 -8.17
C LEU A 100 -4.55 14.10 -6.88
N LYS A 101 -5.65 14.83 -6.99
CA LYS A 101 -6.38 15.37 -5.83
C LYS A 101 -6.92 14.27 -4.93
N LYS A 102 -7.29 13.11 -5.49
CA LYS A 102 -7.82 11.98 -4.71
C LYS A 102 -6.77 11.28 -3.88
N LEU A 103 -5.50 11.50 -4.15
CA LEU A 103 -4.41 10.90 -3.37
C LEU A 103 -4.40 11.39 -1.92
N SER A 104 -4.94 12.58 -1.65
CA SER A 104 -5.04 13.11 -0.30
C SER A 104 -5.98 12.29 0.60
N LEU A 105 -6.78 11.40 0.02
CA LEU A 105 -7.69 10.52 0.75
C LEU A 105 -7.04 9.20 1.19
N ILE A 106 -5.77 8.97 0.81
CA ILE A 106 -5.05 7.75 1.17
C ILE A 106 -4.57 7.84 2.61
N HIS A 107 -4.93 6.85 3.42
CA HIS A 107 -4.50 6.72 4.81
C HIS A 107 -3.48 5.58 4.94
N ILE A 108 -2.24 5.90 4.70
CA ILE A 108 -1.13 4.93 4.80
C ILE A 108 -0.47 5.05 6.16
#